data_c9b3ebf0266e9422040167dedf2e6ec6
#
_entry.id   c9b3ebf0266e9422040167dedf2e6ec6
#
_cell.length_a   1.000
_cell.length_b   1.000
_cell.length_c   1.000
_cell.angle_alpha   90.00
_cell.angle_beta   90.00
_cell.angle_gamma   90.00
#
_symmetry.space_group_name_H-M   'P 1'
#
loop_
_entity.id
_entity.type
_entity.pdbx_description
1 polymer ?
#
loop_
_entity_poly.entity_id
_entity_poly.type
_entity_poly.pdbx_seq_one_letter_code
_entity_poly.pdbx_strand_id
1 'polypeptide(L)'
;MTRFRSALFTLLIFAAPVDAERPAETTKFVAAARAQIGTTLSYDPAYTSLEYPGGDVPLDRGVCSDVAVRAFRALGIDLQKQVHLDMKSAFSVYPKNWGLRRADANIDHRRVLNLMTFFKRRGKSLPVTKDAADYQPGDLVTCIVPKNLPHIMIVSDQVSPLDRSRRLIIHNIGQGARAEDRLFEFELNGHYRWW
;
A
#
# COMPACT_ATOMS: atom_id res chain seq x y z
N MET A 1 -45.85 -27.97 -50.44
CA MET A 1 -44.38 -27.98 -50.02
C MET A 1 -44.13 -26.81 -49.15
N THR A 2 -44.20 -26.96 -47.83
CA THR A 2 -44.05 -25.87 -46.84
C THR A 2 -42.67 -26.00 -46.20
N ARG A 3 -41.81 -25.01 -46.45
CA ARG A 3 -40.45 -24.99 -45.89
C ARG A 3 -40.49 -24.35 -44.52
N PHE A 4 -40.23 -25.12 -43.47
CA PHE A 4 -39.93 -24.61 -42.11
C PHE A 4 -38.52 -24.03 -42.09
N ARG A 5 -38.41 -22.74 -41.74
CA ARG A 5 -37.14 -22.10 -41.43
C ARG A 5 -36.91 -22.20 -39.91
N SER A 6 -35.97 -23.03 -39.49
CA SER A 6 -35.47 -23.03 -38.09
C SER A 6 -34.62 -21.79 -37.85
N ALA A 7 -35.05 -20.94 -36.94
CA ALA A 7 -34.25 -19.85 -36.44
C ALA A 7 -33.37 -20.37 -35.28
N LEU A 8 -32.07 -20.37 -35.48
CA LEU A 8 -31.09 -20.69 -34.43
C LEU A 8 -30.90 -19.46 -33.53
N PHE A 9 -31.43 -19.52 -32.33
CA PHE A 9 -31.17 -18.48 -31.30
C PHE A 9 -29.83 -18.79 -30.63
N THR A 10 -28.79 -17.99 -30.93
CA THR A 10 -27.51 -18.05 -30.25
C THR A 10 -27.63 -17.30 -28.92
N LEU A 11 -27.65 -18.04 -27.83
CA LEU A 11 -27.64 -17.48 -26.47
C LEU A 11 -26.24 -16.99 -26.18
N LEU A 12 -26.02 -15.67 -26.19
CA LEU A 12 -24.79 -15.03 -25.70
C LEU A 12 -24.82 -15.05 -24.17
N ILE A 13 -24.07 -15.98 -23.58
CA ILE A 13 -23.82 -16.01 -22.15
C ILE A 13 -22.74 -14.93 -21.86
N PHE A 14 -23.15 -13.77 -21.37
CA PHE A 14 -22.26 -12.83 -20.76
C PHE A 14 -21.76 -13.43 -19.43
N ALA A 15 -20.56 -13.96 -19.41
CA ALA A 15 -19.88 -14.28 -18.18
C ALA A 15 -19.61 -12.95 -17.43
N ALA A 16 -20.31 -12.75 -16.30
CA ALA A 16 -19.95 -11.68 -15.37
C ALA A 16 -18.49 -11.89 -14.93
N PRO A 17 -17.70 -10.81 -14.76
CA PRO A 17 -16.35 -10.95 -14.23
C PRO A 17 -16.46 -11.62 -12.86
N VAL A 18 -15.81 -12.75 -12.70
CA VAL A 18 -15.61 -13.40 -11.41
C VAL A 18 -14.72 -12.46 -10.62
N ASP A 19 -15.32 -11.62 -9.77
CA ASP A 19 -14.61 -10.95 -8.69
C ASP A 19 -14.11 -12.09 -7.78
N ALA A 20 -12.86 -12.51 -7.98
CA ALA A 20 -12.23 -13.46 -7.10
C ALA A 20 -12.35 -12.90 -5.68
N GLU A 21 -13.02 -13.64 -4.80
CA GLU A 21 -13.27 -13.24 -3.42
C GLU A 21 -11.92 -12.84 -2.79
N ARG A 22 -11.80 -11.55 -2.49
CA ARG A 22 -10.55 -11.03 -1.92
C ARG A 22 -10.34 -11.65 -0.54
N PRO A 23 -9.11 -12.07 -0.20
CA PRO A 23 -8.83 -12.56 1.15
C PRO A 23 -9.38 -11.59 2.19
N ALA A 24 -10.00 -12.12 3.25
CA ALA A 24 -10.58 -11.30 4.32
C ALA A 24 -9.57 -10.33 4.93
N GLU A 25 -8.30 -10.73 4.98
CA GLU A 25 -7.17 -9.91 5.42
C GLU A 25 -6.96 -8.69 4.54
N THR A 26 -7.02 -8.82 3.20
CA THR A 26 -6.89 -7.69 2.28
C THR A 26 -8.01 -6.67 2.51
N THR A 27 -9.25 -7.16 2.64
CA THR A 27 -10.42 -6.29 2.91
C THR A 27 -10.25 -5.54 4.23
N LYS A 28 -9.81 -6.23 5.29
CA LYS A 28 -9.56 -5.64 6.61
C LYS A 28 -8.41 -4.63 6.56
N PHE A 29 -7.34 -4.93 5.82
CA PHE A 29 -6.19 -4.05 5.64
C PHE A 29 -6.59 -2.72 4.98
N VAL A 30 -7.31 -2.78 3.86
CA VAL A 30 -7.77 -1.58 3.15
C VAL A 30 -8.76 -0.78 3.99
N ALA A 31 -9.68 -1.45 4.69
CA ALA A 31 -10.61 -0.79 5.61
C ALA A 31 -9.86 -0.04 6.74
N ALA A 32 -8.82 -0.65 7.31
CA ALA A 32 -8.00 -0.03 8.35
C ALA A 32 -7.17 1.15 7.81
N ALA A 33 -6.67 1.08 6.57
CA ALA A 33 -6.03 2.22 5.93
C ALA A 33 -7.02 3.38 5.74
N ARG A 34 -8.23 3.09 5.23
CA ARG A 34 -9.27 4.09 4.99
C ARG A 34 -9.82 4.72 6.28
N ALA A 35 -9.88 3.98 7.39
CA ALA A 35 -10.32 4.49 8.68
C ALA A 35 -9.41 5.60 9.25
N GLN A 36 -8.21 5.77 8.70
CA GLN A 36 -7.30 6.86 9.09
C GLN A 36 -7.65 8.20 8.42
N ILE A 37 -8.50 8.19 7.38
CA ILE A 37 -8.99 9.41 6.73
C ILE A 37 -9.88 10.16 7.71
N GLY A 38 -9.56 11.44 7.94
CA GLY A 38 -10.24 12.26 8.95
C GLY A 38 -9.76 12.03 10.40
N THR A 39 -8.92 11.02 10.65
CA THR A 39 -8.26 10.79 11.94
C THR A 39 -6.82 11.30 11.92
N THR A 40 -6.03 10.89 10.92
CA THR A 40 -4.68 11.42 10.70
C THR A 40 -4.78 12.70 9.87
N LEU A 41 -4.60 13.84 10.51
CA LEU A 41 -4.91 15.16 9.97
C LEU A 41 -3.70 15.92 9.45
N SER A 42 -2.49 15.51 9.85
CA SER A 42 -1.26 16.22 9.50
C SER A 42 -0.11 15.28 9.14
N TYR A 43 0.90 15.84 8.47
CA TYR A 43 2.15 15.15 8.13
C TYR A 43 3.22 15.57 9.13
N ASP A 44 3.76 14.61 9.91
CA ASP A 44 4.79 14.86 10.91
C ASP A 44 5.97 13.89 10.75
N PRO A 45 7.08 14.35 10.14
CA PRO A 45 8.27 13.52 9.93
C PRO A 45 9.22 13.52 11.13
N ALA A 46 8.87 14.18 12.24
CA ALA A 46 9.75 14.31 13.39
C ALA A 46 10.17 12.94 13.93
N TYR A 47 11.42 12.87 14.36
CA TYR A 47 11.91 11.71 15.10
C TYR A 47 11.28 11.70 16.49
N THR A 48 10.68 10.56 16.85
CA THR A 48 10.02 10.37 18.14
C THR A 48 10.54 9.08 18.78
N SER A 49 10.82 9.12 20.08
CA SER A 49 11.06 7.91 20.85
C SER A 49 9.73 7.16 21.01
N LEU A 50 9.70 5.92 20.58
CA LEU A 50 8.51 5.08 20.57
C LEU A 50 8.69 3.89 21.51
N GLU A 51 7.59 3.42 22.09
CA GLU A 51 7.58 2.11 22.72
C GLU A 51 7.98 1.03 21.72
N TYR A 52 8.50 -0.09 22.20
CA TYR A 52 8.88 -1.24 21.38
C TYR A 52 8.55 -2.55 22.10
N PRO A 53 7.85 -3.51 21.44
CA PRO A 53 7.20 -3.37 20.13
C PRO A 53 5.88 -2.59 20.19
N GLY A 54 5.32 -2.25 19.02
CA GLY A 54 3.95 -1.71 18.90
C GLY A 54 3.84 -0.20 19.08
N GLY A 55 4.97 0.54 19.23
CA GLY A 55 4.93 1.98 19.37
C GLY A 55 4.40 2.71 18.13
N ASP A 56 3.70 3.82 18.36
CA ASP A 56 3.12 4.68 17.33
C ASP A 56 3.28 6.15 17.71
N VAL A 57 3.26 7.01 16.71
CA VAL A 57 3.06 8.45 16.92
C VAL A 57 1.57 8.73 17.18
N PRO A 58 1.18 9.88 17.77
CA PRO A 58 -0.22 10.24 17.94
C PRO A 58 -1.04 10.06 16.66
N LEU A 59 -2.27 9.55 16.78
CA LEU A 59 -3.10 9.16 15.63
C LEU A 59 -3.48 10.33 14.73
N ASP A 60 -3.51 11.55 15.26
CA ASP A 60 -3.84 12.79 14.54
C ASP A 60 -2.76 13.21 13.54
N ARG A 61 -1.58 12.57 13.60
CA ARG A 61 -0.43 12.88 12.75
C ARG A 61 0.33 11.63 12.32
N GLY A 62 1.22 11.79 11.35
CA GLY A 62 2.11 10.72 10.88
C GLY A 62 2.66 11.02 9.50
N VAL A 63 3.45 10.09 8.96
CA VAL A 63 3.95 10.13 7.59
C VAL A 63 3.25 9.07 6.72
N CYS A 64 3.62 9.00 5.43
CA CYS A 64 3.03 8.04 4.50
C CYS A 64 3.19 6.57 4.96
N SER A 65 4.31 6.21 5.55
CA SER A 65 4.55 4.86 6.07
C SER A 65 3.72 4.55 7.31
N ASP A 66 3.38 5.54 8.15
CA ASP A 66 2.53 5.30 9.33
C ASP A 66 1.12 4.83 8.92
N VAL A 67 0.62 5.30 7.77
CA VAL A 67 -0.66 4.80 7.21
C VAL A 67 -0.59 3.29 6.95
N ALA A 68 0.50 2.81 6.35
CA ALA A 68 0.71 1.39 6.10
C ALA A 68 0.94 0.61 7.41
N VAL A 69 1.79 1.13 8.30
CA VAL A 69 2.10 0.50 9.60
C VAL A 69 0.82 0.26 10.41
N ARG A 70 -0.04 1.26 10.51
CA ARG A 70 -1.33 1.17 11.23
C ARG A 70 -2.29 0.19 10.58
N ALA A 71 -2.34 0.16 9.24
CA ALA A 71 -3.17 -0.80 8.51
C ALA A 71 -2.72 -2.24 8.77
N PHE A 72 -1.41 -2.54 8.76
CA PHE A 72 -0.87 -3.85 9.15
C PHE A 72 -1.16 -4.20 10.61
N ARG A 73 -1.07 -3.22 11.51
CA ARG A 73 -1.33 -3.45 12.94
C ARG A 73 -2.78 -3.88 13.20
N ALA A 74 -3.74 -3.38 12.45
CA ALA A 74 -5.13 -3.82 12.52
C ALA A 74 -5.32 -5.33 12.22
N LEU A 75 -4.33 -5.95 11.57
CA LEU A 75 -4.26 -7.40 11.30
C LEU A 75 -3.36 -8.16 12.28
N GLY A 76 -2.89 -7.51 13.34
CA GLY A 76 -1.94 -8.09 14.29
C GLY A 76 -0.50 -8.17 13.78
N ILE A 77 -0.19 -7.50 12.66
CA ILE A 77 1.16 -7.46 12.07
C ILE A 77 1.87 -6.17 12.50
N ASP A 78 2.86 -6.31 13.38
CA ASP A 78 3.68 -5.18 13.84
C ASP A 78 4.90 -4.98 12.93
N LEU A 79 4.80 -4.03 11.99
CA LEU A 79 5.91 -3.70 11.09
C LEU A 79 7.11 -3.08 11.82
N GLN A 80 6.89 -2.36 12.93
CA GLN A 80 8.01 -1.85 13.74
C GLN A 80 8.90 -3.00 14.20
N LYS A 81 8.29 -4.03 14.80
CA LYS A 81 9.00 -5.22 15.28
C LYS A 81 9.63 -5.99 14.10
N GLN A 82 8.85 -6.25 13.04
CA GLN A 82 9.32 -7.10 11.95
C GLN A 82 10.48 -6.47 11.17
N VAL A 83 10.39 -5.18 10.84
CA VAL A 83 11.46 -4.43 10.16
C VAL A 83 12.71 -4.34 11.03
N HIS A 84 12.55 -4.02 12.32
CA HIS A 84 13.67 -3.95 13.26
C HIS A 84 14.44 -5.27 13.37
N LEU A 85 13.73 -6.39 13.52
CA LEU A 85 14.35 -7.72 13.61
C LEU A 85 15.04 -8.11 12.29
N ASP A 86 14.42 -7.85 11.14
CA ASP A 86 15.03 -8.12 9.84
C ASP A 86 16.27 -7.25 9.61
N MET A 87 16.22 -5.97 9.96
CA MET A 87 17.38 -5.08 9.89
C MET A 87 18.51 -5.51 10.82
N LYS A 88 18.19 -5.98 12.04
CA LYS A 88 19.24 -6.52 12.94
C LYS A 88 19.95 -7.73 12.34
N SER A 89 19.23 -8.61 11.65
CA SER A 89 19.79 -9.82 11.06
C SER A 89 20.54 -9.57 9.75
N ALA A 90 20.19 -8.51 9.01
CA ALA A 90 20.69 -8.25 7.67
C ALA A 90 20.98 -6.77 7.42
N PHE A 91 21.53 -6.08 8.39
CA PHE A 91 21.73 -4.62 8.34
C PHE A 91 22.51 -4.13 7.11
N SER A 92 23.45 -4.95 6.58
CA SER A 92 24.28 -4.59 5.44
C SER A 92 23.50 -4.37 4.15
N VAL A 93 22.32 -5.02 3.98
CA VAL A 93 21.50 -4.92 2.75
C VAL A 93 20.51 -3.76 2.78
N TYR A 94 20.35 -3.12 3.94
CA TYR A 94 19.47 -1.96 4.07
C TYR A 94 20.15 -0.66 3.66
N PRO A 95 19.40 0.35 3.18
CA PRO A 95 19.95 1.65 2.80
C PRO A 95 20.74 2.33 3.92
N LYS A 96 21.83 3.00 3.57
CA LYS A 96 22.74 3.70 4.51
C LYS A 96 22.58 5.23 4.46
N ASN A 97 21.49 5.71 3.88
CA ASN A 97 21.27 7.13 3.56
C ASN A 97 21.28 8.07 4.78
N TRP A 98 21.11 7.52 5.99
CA TRP A 98 20.98 8.33 7.22
C TRP A 98 22.15 8.17 8.18
N GLY A 99 23.26 7.56 7.71
CA GLY A 99 24.46 7.38 8.53
C GLY A 99 24.30 6.43 9.72
N LEU A 100 23.25 5.62 9.73
CA LEU A 100 23.00 4.65 10.79
C LEU A 100 24.08 3.57 10.82
N ARG A 101 24.53 3.23 12.03
CA ARG A 101 25.46 2.12 12.28
C ARG A 101 24.76 0.84 12.77
N ARG A 102 23.49 0.95 13.15
CA ARG A 102 22.64 -0.16 13.63
C ARG A 102 21.18 0.14 13.36
N ALA A 103 20.33 -0.87 13.48
CA ALA A 103 18.88 -0.72 13.41
C ALA A 103 18.37 0.17 14.57
N ASP A 104 17.37 1.00 14.26
CA ASP A 104 16.71 1.92 15.19
C ASP A 104 15.20 1.68 15.17
N ALA A 105 14.67 1.07 16.23
CA ALA A 105 13.26 0.70 16.35
C ALA A 105 12.30 1.90 16.30
N ASN A 106 12.78 3.13 16.59
CA ASN A 106 11.93 4.31 16.57
C ASN A 106 11.59 4.79 15.16
N ILE A 107 12.46 4.53 14.16
CA ILE A 107 12.34 5.19 12.86
C ILE A 107 12.43 4.23 11.66
N ASP A 108 13.02 3.06 11.81
CA ASP A 108 13.33 2.21 10.64
C ASP A 108 12.08 1.78 9.86
N HIS A 109 10.99 1.46 10.55
CA HIS A 109 9.70 1.10 9.95
C HIS A 109 8.95 2.31 9.35
N ARG A 110 9.36 3.53 9.69
CA ARG A 110 8.81 4.78 9.16
C ARG A 110 9.54 5.26 7.91
N ARG A 111 10.64 4.61 7.51
CA ARG A 111 11.45 4.94 6.33
C ARG A 111 11.02 4.09 5.14
N VAL A 112 10.50 4.73 4.10
CA VAL A 112 9.99 4.04 2.89
C VAL A 112 11.05 3.13 2.27
N LEU A 113 12.28 3.57 2.13
CA LEU A 113 13.37 2.76 1.55
C LEU A 113 13.65 1.48 2.36
N ASN A 114 13.47 1.52 3.68
CA ASN A 114 13.59 0.33 4.51
C ASN A 114 12.40 -0.61 4.31
N LEU A 115 11.18 -0.08 4.20
CA LEU A 115 9.99 -0.87 3.88
C LEU A 115 10.11 -1.55 2.52
N MET A 116 10.60 -0.84 1.49
CA MET A 116 10.88 -1.41 0.17
C MET A 116 11.83 -2.60 0.26
N THR A 117 12.94 -2.44 1.01
CA THR A 117 13.91 -3.51 1.23
C THR A 117 13.28 -4.68 1.98
N PHE A 118 12.52 -4.41 3.03
CA PHE A 118 11.82 -5.41 3.83
C PHE A 118 10.82 -6.21 2.98
N PHE A 119 9.94 -5.56 2.23
CA PHE A 119 8.97 -6.25 1.39
C PHE A 119 9.64 -7.09 0.29
N LYS A 120 10.70 -6.58 -0.34
CA LYS A 120 11.49 -7.34 -1.31
C LYS A 120 12.09 -8.59 -0.69
N ARG A 121 12.69 -8.50 0.48
CA ARG A 121 13.29 -9.61 1.21
C ARG A 121 12.25 -10.66 1.64
N ARG A 122 11.01 -10.24 1.84
CA ARG A 122 9.87 -11.12 2.14
C ARG A 122 9.24 -11.75 0.89
N GLY A 123 9.83 -11.53 -0.29
CA GLY A 123 9.31 -12.07 -1.56
C GLY A 123 7.95 -11.49 -1.97
N LYS A 124 7.67 -10.24 -1.57
CA LYS A 124 6.38 -9.57 -1.81
C LYS A 124 6.38 -8.64 -3.02
N SER A 125 7.51 -8.50 -3.72
CA SER A 125 7.65 -7.62 -4.89
C SER A 125 6.92 -8.18 -6.11
N LEU A 126 6.26 -7.29 -6.82
CA LEU A 126 5.66 -7.50 -8.13
C LEU A 126 6.31 -6.58 -9.17
N PRO A 127 6.14 -6.85 -10.47
CA PRO A 127 6.55 -5.92 -11.51
C PRO A 127 5.85 -4.57 -11.35
N VAL A 128 6.59 -3.49 -11.60
CA VAL A 128 6.02 -2.15 -11.75
C VAL A 128 5.62 -1.99 -13.21
N THR A 129 4.34 -1.73 -13.48
CA THR A 129 3.78 -1.58 -14.82
C THR A 129 3.07 -0.22 -14.97
N LYS A 130 2.57 0.06 -16.16
CA LYS A 130 1.70 1.22 -16.43
C LYS A 130 0.23 0.82 -16.59
N ASP A 131 -0.08 -0.46 -16.43
CA ASP A 131 -1.45 -0.96 -16.51
C ASP A 131 -2.10 -0.89 -15.12
N ALA A 132 -3.17 -0.14 -15.00
CA ALA A 132 -3.90 0.03 -13.74
C ALA A 132 -4.53 -1.29 -13.24
N ALA A 133 -4.81 -2.24 -14.14
CA ALA A 133 -5.38 -3.54 -13.79
C ALA A 133 -4.44 -4.42 -12.97
N ASP A 134 -3.12 -4.17 -13.03
CA ASP A 134 -2.13 -4.91 -12.26
C ASP A 134 -2.15 -4.56 -10.76
N TYR A 135 -2.71 -3.39 -10.41
CA TYR A 135 -2.74 -2.85 -9.05
C TYR A 135 -4.05 -3.19 -8.36
N GLN A 136 -4.01 -4.20 -7.50
CA GLN A 136 -5.17 -4.71 -6.78
C GLN A 136 -5.35 -4.02 -5.42
N PRO A 137 -6.58 -3.98 -4.86
CA PRO A 137 -6.80 -3.48 -3.51
C PRO A 137 -5.90 -4.14 -2.48
N GLY A 138 -5.28 -3.32 -1.63
CA GLY A 138 -4.33 -3.78 -0.62
C GLY A 138 -2.89 -3.87 -1.09
N ASP A 139 -2.61 -3.68 -2.38
CA ASP A 139 -1.23 -3.54 -2.84
C ASP A 139 -0.59 -2.28 -2.24
N LEU A 140 0.69 -2.40 -1.95
CA LEU A 140 1.52 -1.28 -1.56
C LEU A 140 2.32 -0.84 -2.78
N VAL A 141 2.32 0.45 -3.07
CA VAL A 141 3.10 1.03 -4.15
C VAL A 141 4.01 2.12 -3.62
N THR A 142 5.19 2.25 -4.20
CA THR A 142 6.13 3.31 -3.84
C THR A 142 6.49 4.14 -5.06
N CYS A 143 6.81 5.41 -4.82
CA CYS A 143 7.20 6.37 -5.85
C CYS A 143 8.20 7.39 -5.27
N ILE A 144 8.68 8.27 -6.13
CA ILE A 144 9.45 9.45 -5.73
C ILE A 144 8.60 10.69 -5.97
N VAL A 145 8.28 11.40 -4.90
CA VAL A 145 7.56 12.67 -4.98
C VAL A 145 8.54 13.86 -5.10
N PRO A 146 8.09 15.10 -5.39
CA PRO A 146 8.96 16.27 -5.50
C PRO A 146 9.94 16.39 -4.34
N LYS A 147 11.10 16.99 -4.60
CA LYS A 147 12.27 17.08 -3.71
C LYS A 147 12.98 15.73 -3.47
N ASN A 148 12.78 14.76 -4.38
CA ASN A 148 13.38 13.42 -4.30
C ASN A 148 13.02 12.65 -3.02
N LEU A 149 11.79 12.77 -2.56
CA LEU A 149 11.33 12.12 -1.34
C LEU A 149 10.65 10.78 -1.66
N PRO A 150 11.12 9.67 -1.06
CA PRO A 150 10.43 8.38 -1.18
C PRO A 150 9.05 8.42 -0.53
N HIS A 151 8.07 7.87 -1.21
CA HIS A 151 6.68 7.85 -0.77
C HIS A 151 6.07 6.45 -0.91
N ILE A 152 5.14 6.09 -0.03
CA ILE A 152 4.41 4.82 -0.07
C ILE A 152 2.90 5.09 0.00
N MET A 153 2.15 4.29 -0.75
CA MET A 153 0.71 4.39 -0.89
C MET A 153 0.09 3.00 -0.83
N ILE A 154 -1.18 2.92 -0.46
CA ILE A 154 -1.98 1.69 -0.45
C ILE A 154 -3.05 1.80 -1.54
N VAL A 155 -3.16 0.80 -2.40
CA VAL A 155 -4.24 0.74 -3.40
C VAL A 155 -5.57 0.48 -2.70
N SER A 156 -6.53 1.37 -2.91
CA SER A 156 -7.88 1.31 -2.33
C SER A 156 -8.75 0.26 -3.03
N ASP A 157 -9.82 -0.15 -2.38
CA ASP A 157 -10.94 -0.88 -2.99
C ASP A 157 -11.89 0.04 -3.77
N GLN A 158 -11.77 1.36 -3.59
CA GLN A 158 -12.57 2.37 -4.28
C GLN A 158 -12.00 2.69 -5.65
N VAL A 159 -12.88 2.77 -6.64
CA VAL A 159 -12.55 3.17 -8.01
C VAL A 159 -12.52 4.68 -8.11
N SER A 160 -11.61 5.23 -8.93
CA SER A 160 -11.56 6.65 -9.20
C SER A 160 -12.85 7.14 -9.87
N PRO A 161 -13.42 8.27 -9.43
CA PRO A 161 -14.55 8.89 -10.11
C PRO A 161 -14.13 9.56 -11.44
N LEU A 162 -12.84 9.87 -11.62
CA LEU A 162 -12.30 10.54 -12.80
C LEU A 162 -11.94 9.55 -13.90
N ASP A 163 -11.48 8.35 -13.52
CA ASP A 163 -11.12 7.28 -14.45
C ASP A 163 -11.42 5.92 -13.82
N ARG A 164 -12.53 5.32 -14.23
CA ARG A 164 -13.02 4.06 -13.68
C ARG A 164 -12.11 2.85 -13.92
N SER A 165 -11.10 2.96 -14.77
CA SER A 165 -10.07 1.94 -14.95
C SER A 165 -9.06 1.91 -13.79
N ARG A 166 -8.98 2.98 -12.97
CA ARG A 166 -8.04 3.12 -11.87
C ARG A 166 -8.72 3.06 -10.51
N ARG A 167 -7.95 2.63 -9.53
CA ARG A 167 -8.35 2.71 -8.12
C ARG A 167 -7.75 3.96 -7.47
N LEU A 168 -8.44 4.48 -6.47
CA LEU A 168 -7.86 5.47 -5.58
C LEU A 168 -6.68 4.86 -4.82
N ILE A 169 -5.78 5.72 -4.37
CA ILE A 169 -4.72 5.32 -3.43
C ILE A 169 -4.96 6.01 -2.08
N ILE A 170 -4.63 5.32 -0.99
CA ILE A 170 -4.69 5.85 0.37
C ILE A 170 -3.28 6.16 0.82
N HIS A 171 -3.02 7.40 1.21
CA HIS A 171 -1.70 7.87 1.63
C HIS A 171 -1.78 9.13 2.50
N ASN A 172 -0.63 9.57 3.02
CA ASN A 172 -0.44 10.90 3.59
C ASN A 172 0.76 11.56 2.88
N ILE A 173 0.48 12.57 2.06
CA ILE A 173 1.50 13.33 1.30
C ILE A 173 1.67 14.78 1.80
N GLY A 174 1.26 15.07 3.03
CA GLY A 174 1.48 16.39 3.65
C GLY A 174 0.24 17.00 4.33
N GLN A 175 -0.95 16.49 4.05
CA GLN A 175 -2.22 17.06 4.54
C GLN A 175 -3.10 16.04 5.30
N GLY A 176 -2.47 15.07 5.97
CA GLY A 176 -3.18 13.96 6.60
C GLY A 176 -3.50 12.82 5.63
N ALA A 177 -4.12 11.76 6.16
CA ALA A 177 -4.49 10.60 5.38
C ALA A 177 -5.66 10.92 4.43
N ARG A 178 -5.53 10.55 3.15
CA ARG A 178 -6.53 10.79 2.10
C ARG A 178 -6.61 9.63 1.14
N ALA A 179 -7.75 9.52 0.44
CA ALA A 179 -7.93 8.67 -0.73
C ALA A 179 -8.01 9.57 -1.96
N GLU A 180 -7.08 9.39 -2.92
CA GLU A 180 -6.92 10.27 -4.08
C GLU A 180 -6.65 9.47 -5.35
N ASP A 181 -7.02 10.02 -6.53
CA ASP A 181 -6.69 9.44 -7.84
C ASP A 181 -5.28 9.87 -8.28
N ARG A 182 -4.26 9.29 -7.65
CA ARG A 182 -2.86 9.67 -7.85
C ARG A 182 -1.94 8.48 -8.13
N LEU A 183 -2.48 7.31 -8.51
CA LEU A 183 -1.68 6.09 -8.70
C LEU A 183 -0.48 6.30 -9.66
N PHE A 184 -0.69 7.03 -10.75
CA PHE A 184 0.35 7.28 -11.76
C PHE A 184 0.78 8.75 -11.86
N GLU A 185 0.47 9.57 -10.85
CA GLU A 185 0.91 10.97 -10.83
C GLU A 185 2.42 11.09 -10.71
N PHE A 186 3.05 10.15 -10.00
CA PHE A 186 4.49 10.07 -9.82
C PHE A 186 5.02 8.77 -10.41
N GLU A 187 6.30 8.77 -10.82
CA GLU A 187 6.95 7.55 -11.31
C GLU A 187 7.04 6.51 -10.19
N LEU A 188 6.37 5.38 -10.40
CA LEU A 188 6.40 4.25 -9.47
C LEU A 188 7.76 3.54 -9.53
N ASN A 189 8.29 3.17 -8.38
CA ASN A 189 9.56 2.46 -8.23
C ASN A 189 9.47 1.20 -7.38
N GLY A 190 8.27 0.82 -6.94
CA GLY A 190 8.00 -0.41 -6.22
C GLY A 190 6.52 -0.77 -6.22
N HIS A 191 6.24 -2.08 -6.31
CA HIS A 191 4.92 -2.67 -6.22
C HIS A 191 5.01 -3.94 -5.38
N TYR A 192 4.17 -4.06 -4.36
CA TYR A 192 4.23 -5.15 -3.39
C TYR A 192 2.82 -5.64 -3.06
N ARG A 193 2.66 -6.97 -2.97
CA ARG A 193 1.43 -7.63 -2.54
C ARG A 193 1.73 -8.54 -1.36
N TRP A 194 1.05 -8.31 -0.25
CA TRP A 194 1.34 -9.05 0.98
C TRP A 194 0.61 -10.39 1.05
N TRP A 195 -0.63 -10.47 0.55
CA TRP A 195 -1.49 -11.67 0.51
C TRP A 195 -1.62 -12.30 -0.86
#